data_d45c5e183cf7b9f503ecded746d7b494
#
_entry.id   d45c5e183cf7b9f503ecded746d7b494
#
_cell.length_a   1.000
_cell.length_b   1.000
_cell.length_c   1.000
_cell.angle_alpha   90.00
_cell.angle_beta   90.00
_cell.angle_gamma   90.00
#
_symmetry.space_group_name_H-M   'P 1'
#
loop_
_entity.id
_entity.type
_entity.pdbx_description
1 polymer ?
#
loop_
_entity_poly.entity_id
_entity_poly.type
_entity_poly.pdbx_seq_one_letter_code
_entity_poly.pdbx_strand_id
1 'polypeptide(L)'
;MTIATAIAPDYRIDFDGPYALTINGRLVETNKTFDVFNPATNAVLAQAPEGTAEHMEAAIAAAKAAFPAWSALSWDERADYIARYADALDAHKDDLITLLTLEQGKPRHSMATGEVEAAIFWVRETAKRCLEVETIEDTADHVVEVHHTPLGVVGAITPWNFPVLLGLWKVAPCLITGNTMVMKPSPYTPLCTLRFGEIAQTVFPAGVLNIVSGGNELGQQMTEHADIAKISFTGSTATGKKVMASGSTNLKRITLELGGNDAAIILEGADWEPLVPILFWAAFGNSGQWCIASKRLYVHASIHADFVKAFVAFGETQTVGDGMDPNTDLGPIQNRMQFGKLVNLFADVKAQGYKVPLGGTIDESLAGNFVPVTIVDNPPEDSRIVMEEPFGPILPILSFDTVDEVVAKANASPFGLAGSVWGRDRDAAIAVAKRLETGTVWVNEIHIHGVDIPFGGHKQSGMGVENGREGLAEFTNTKTYMFHK
;
A
#
# COMPACT_ATOMS: atom_id res chain seq x y z
N MET A 1 -16.73 -30.28 -8.30
CA MET A 1 -15.56 -31.15 -7.98
C MET A 1 -14.82 -30.44 -6.87
N THR A 2 -14.80 -30.96 -5.65
CA THR A 2 -14.08 -30.34 -4.53
C THR A 2 -12.59 -30.54 -4.77
N ILE A 3 -11.88 -29.46 -5.09
CA ILE A 3 -10.41 -29.51 -5.20
C ILE A 3 -9.88 -29.57 -3.78
N ALA A 4 -9.07 -30.59 -3.45
CA ALA A 4 -8.54 -30.78 -2.11
C ALA A 4 -7.56 -29.64 -1.76
N THR A 5 -7.63 -29.15 -0.52
CA THR A 5 -6.61 -28.25 0.04
C THR A 5 -5.28 -28.99 0.17
N ALA A 6 -4.18 -28.30 -0.06
CA ALA A 6 -2.85 -28.91 -0.11
C ALA A 6 -2.25 -29.17 1.29
N ILE A 7 -2.66 -28.40 2.28
CA ILE A 7 -2.30 -28.57 3.71
C ILE A 7 -3.56 -29.00 4.46
N ALA A 8 -3.40 -29.88 5.43
CA ALA A 8 -4.53 -30.36 6.22
C ALA A 8 -5.26 -29.20 6.92
N PRO A 9 -6.61 -29.21 6.97
CA PRO A 9 -7.38 -28.11 7.59
C PRO A 9 -7.08 -27.89 9.08
N ASP A 10 -6.51 -28.88 9.77
CA ASP A 10 -6.12 -28.84 11.17
C ASP A 10 -4.63 -28.48 11.38
N TYR A 11 -3.91 -28.13 10.30
CA TYR A 11 -2.53 -27.65 10.37
C TYR A 11 -2.46 -26.37 11.21
N ARG A 12 -1.58 -26.37 12.21
CA ARG A 12 -1.33 -25.22 13.07
C ARG A 12 -0.13 -24.43 12.54
N ILE A 13 -0.35 -23.15 12.32
CA ILE A 13 0.71 -22.23 11.91
C ILE A 13 1.52 -21.84 13.14
N ASP A 14 2.83 -22.08 13.07
CA ASP A 14 3.76 -21.68 14.11
C ASP A 14 4.38 -20.33 13.75
N PHE A 15 3.90 -19.27 14.39
CA PHE A 15 4.40 -17.91 14.15
C PHE A 15 5.83 -17.68 14.65
N ASP A 16 6.30 -18.49 15.61
CA ASP A 16 7.66 -18.47 16.13
C ASP A 16 8.60 -19.43 15.38
N GLY A 17 8.02 -20.30 14.54
CA GLY A 17 8.73 -21.30 13.78
C GLY A 17 9.44 -20.74 12.52
N PRO A 18 10.18 -21.60 11.82
CA PRO A 18 10.90 -21.21 10.61
C PRO A 18 9.94 -20.71 9.53
N TYR A 19 10.42 -19.80 8.69
CA TYR A 19 9.69 -19.31 7.54
C TYR A 19 10.03 -20.10 6.29
N ALA A 20 9.04 -20.35 5.44
CA ALA A 20 9.18 -21.04 4.17
C ALA A 20 8.49 -20.28 3.03
N LEU A 21 8.91 -20.52 1.80
CA LEU A 21 8.15 -20.13 0.62
C LEU A 21 6.88 -20.97 0.55
N THR A 22 5.83 -20.45 -0.07
CA THR A 22 4.63 -21.23 -0.38
C THR A 22 4.52 -21.42 -1.89
N ILE A 23 4.74 -22.66 -2.36
CA ILE A 23 4.73 -22.99 -3.78
C ILE A 23 3.89 -24.24 -3.99
N ASN A 24 2.90 -24.15 -4.87
CA ASN A 24 2.03 -25.28 -5.24
C ASN A 24 1.42 -26.00 -4.04
N GLY A 25 0.94 -25.23 -3.07
CA GLY A 25 0.29 -25.75 -1.87
C GLY A 25 1.23 -26.41 -0.85
N ARG A 26 2.53 -26.11 -0.92
CA ARG A 26 3.56 -26.67 -0.04
C ARG A 26 4.41 -25.58 0.57
N LEU A 27 4.89 -25.83 1.77
CA LEU A 27 5.96 -25.05 2.37
C LEU A 27 7.29 -25.55 1.78
N VAL A 28 8.07 -24.62 1.23
CA VAL A 28 9.34 -24.90 0.55
C VAL A 28 10.46 -24.18 1.29
N GLU A 29 11.34 -24.97 1.91
CA GLU A 29 12.56 -24.46 2.53
C GLU A 29 13.58 -24.08 1.45
N THR A 30 14.50 -23.19 1.78
CA THR A 30 15.57 -22.75 0.90
C THR A 30 16.94 -23.01 1.52
N ASN A 31 17.95 -23.23 0.66
CA ASN A 31 19.33 -23.44 1.13
C ASN A 31 19.98 -22.18 1.71
N LYS A 32 19.41 -21.02 1.42
CA LYS A 32 19.88 -19.70 1.89
C LYS A 32 18.72 -18.93 2.49
N THR A 33 19.06 -18.13 3.48
CA THR A 33 18.16 -17.20 4.13
C THR A 33 18.79 -15.80 4.14
N PHE A 34 17.99 -14.81 4.45
CA PHE A 34 18.47 -13.45 4.69
C PHE A 34 17.85 -12.90 5.97
N ASP A 35 18.58 -11.98 6.60
CA ASP A 35 18.17 -11.35 7.85
C ASP A 35 17.01 -10.40 7.64
N VAL A 36 15.99 -10.53 8.50
CA VAL A 36 14.93 -9.53 8.69
C VAL A 36 15.14 -8.88 10.05
N PHE A 37 15.13 -7.57 10.08
CA PHE A 37 15.52 -6.81 11.27
C PHE A 37 14.28 -6.20 11.95
N ASN A 38 14.31 -6.18 13.29
CA ASN A 38 13.39 -5.35 14.05
C ASN A 38 13.91 -3.89 13.99
N PRO A 39 13.15 -2.94 13.42
CA PRO A 39 13.61 -1.57 13.24
C PRO A 39 13.74 -0.78 14.56
N ALA A 40 13.12 -1.22 15.64
CA ALA A 40 13.25 -0.60 16.96
C ALA A 40 14.58 -0.90 17.63
N THR A 41 15.25 -2.02 17.27
CA THR A 41 16.49 -2.46 17.90
C THR A 41 17.64 -2.65 16.88
N ASN A 42 17.32 -2.73 15.60
CA ASN A 42 18.21 -3.18 14.52
C ASN A 42 18.84 -4.57 14.76
N ALA A 43 18.28 -5.35 15.69
CA ALA A 43 18.63 -6.74 15.86
C ALA A 43 17.93 -7.61 14.81
N VAL A 44 18.53 -8.74 14.48
CA VAL A 44 17.89 -9.75 13.62
C VAL A 44 16.65 -10.28 14.33
N LEU A 45 15.49 -10.11 13.71
CA LEU A 45 14.20 -10.63 14.18
C LEU A 45 14.05 -12.10 13.80
N ALA A 46 14.29 -12.40 12.52
CA ALA A 46 14.17 -13.75 11.99
C ALA A 46 14.97 -13.89 10.69
N GLN A 47 15.07 -15.15 10.22
CA GLN A 47 15.63 -15.51 8.92
C GLN A 47 14.49 -15.77 7.94
N ALA A 48 14.42 -14.99 6.85
CA ALA A 48 13.50 -15.25 5.76
C ALA A 48 14.14 -16.13 4.67
N PRO A 49 13.39 -17.02 4.03
CA PRO A 49 13.90 -17.85 2.95
C PRO A 49 14.30 -17.01 1.75
N GLU A 50 15.52 -17.23 1.21
CA GLU A 50 15.97 -16.61 -0.03
C GLU A 50 15.57 -17.46 -1.23
N GLY A 51 14.51 -17.08 -1.91
CA GLY A 51 14.07 -17.73 -3.15
C GLY A 51 15.09 -17.58 -4.26
N THR A 52 15.13 -18.55 -5.16
CA THR A 52 15.98 -18.56 -6.35
C THR A 52 15.15 -18.40 -7.62
N ALA A 53 15.81 -18.27 -8.77
CA ALA A 53 15.14 -18.22 -10.06
C ALA A 53 14.29 -19.49 -10.31
N GLU A 54 14.76 -20.65 -9.88
CA GLU A 54 14.05 -21.92 -10.00
C GLU A 54 12.79 -21.94 -9.12
N HIS A 55 12.83 -21.35 -7.92
CA HIS A 55 11.65 -21.22 -7.07
C HIS A 55 10.60 -20.31 -7.70
N MET A 56 11.01 -19.20 -8.29
CA MET A 56 10.11 -18.30 -9.01
C MET A 56 9.47 -19.00 -10.23
N GLU A 57 10.27 -19.73 -11.01
CA GLU A 57 9.78 -20.53 -12.14
C GLU A 57 8.77 -21.58 -11.70
N ALA A 58 9.07 -22.32 -10.62
CA ALA A 58 8.17 -23.32 -10.04
C ALA A 58 6.85 -22.70 -9.57
N ALA A 59 6.90 -21.51 -8.95
CA ALA A 59 5.71 -20.80 -8.49
C ALA A 59 4.83 -20.34 -9.67
N ILE A 60 5.44 -19.80 -10.73
CA ILE A 60 4.72 -19.38 -11.94
C ILE A 60 4.11 -20.59 -12.66
N ALA A 61 4.87 -21.69 -12.80
CA ALA A 61 4.37 -22.93 -13.39
C ALA A 61 3.20 -23.51 -12.58
N ALA A 62 3.27 -23.50 -11.25
CA ALA A 62 2.19 -23.93 -10.38
C ALA A 62 0.93 -23.05 -10.54
N ALA A 63 1.10 -21.75 -10.56
CA ALA A 63 -0.01 -20.80 -10.79
C ALA A 63 -0.66 -21.03 -12.16
N LYS A 64 0.15 -21.22 -13.21
CA LYS A 64 -0.34 -21.52 -14.56
C LYS A 64 -1.10 -22.84 -14.63
N ALA A 65 -0.63 -23.88 -13.94
CA ALA A 65 -1.28 -25.18 -13.88
C ALA A 65 -2.61 -25.14 -13.11
N ALA A 66 -2.71 -24.34 -12.05
CA ALA A 66 -3.93 -24.19 -11.26
C ALA A 66 -5.00 -23.33 -11.95
N PHE A 67 -4.61 -22.40 -12.83
CA PHE A 67 -5.48 -21.41 -13.45
C PHE A 67 -6.72 -22.00 -14.14
N PRO A 68 -6.66 -23.04 -14.99
CA PRO A 68 -7.84 -23.54 -15.68
C PRO A 68 -8.95 -24.03 -14.73
N ALA A 69 -8.57 -24.72 -13.66
CA ALA A 69 -9.54 -25.23 -12.68
C ALA A 69 -10.11 -24.12 -11.80
N TRP A 70 -9.27 -23.16 -11.39
CA TRP A 70 -9.67 -22.02 -10.58
C TRP A 70 -10.58 -21.06 -11.35
N SER A 71 -10.23 -20.73 -12.58
CA SER A 71 -11.00 -19.83 -13.44
C SER A 71 -12.35 -20.41 -13.89
N ALA A 72 -12.50 -21.73 -13.87
CA ALA A 72 -13.76 -22.41 -14.19
C ALA A 72 -14.79 -22.38 -13.04
N LEU A 73 -14.37 -22.04 -11.82
CA LEU A 73 -15.30 -21.85 -10.70
C LEU A 73 -16.21 -20.63 -10.95
N SER A 74 -17.43 -20.69 -10.46
CA SER A 74 -18.35 -19.54 -10.43
C SER A 74 -17.82 -18.43 -9.49
N TRP A 75 -18.39 -17.24 -9.59
CA TRP A 75 -18.11 -16.14 -8.66
C TRP A 75 -18.40 -16.55 -7.21
N ASP A 76 -19.55 -17.22 -6.97
CA ASP A 76 -19.96 -17.66 -5.64
C ASP A 76 -18.98 -18.70 -5.04
N GLU A 77 -18.55 -19.67 -5.85
CA GLU A 77 -17.57 -20.67 -5.38
C GLU A 77 -16.23 -20.01 -5.01
N ARG A 78 -15.75 -19.03 -5.79
CA ARG A 78 -14.54 -18.28 -5.42
C ARG A 78 -14.77 -17.39 -4.21
N ALA A 79 -15.94 -16.76 -4.09
CA ALA A 79 -16.35 -15.96 -2.94
C ALA A 79 -16.30 -16.77 -1.63
N ASP A 80 -16.76 -18.03 -1.64
CA ASP A 80 -16.68 -18.93 -0.49
C ASP A 80 -15.23 -19.20 -0.07
N TYR A 81 -14.32 -19.40 -1.02
CA TYR A 81 -12.90 -19.55 -0.71
C TYR A 81 -12.30 -18.29 -0.07
N ILE A 82 -12.61 -17.12 -0.61
CA ILE A 82 -12.08 -15.84 -0.11
C ILE A 82 -12.68 -15.50 1.26
N ALA A 83 -13.96 -15.79 1.50
CA ALA A 83 -14.58 -15.62 2.81
C ALA A 83 -13.93 -16.52 3.87
N ARG A 84 -13.70 -17.80 3.54
CA ARG A 84 -12.96 -18.74 4.43
C ARG A 84 -11.53 -18.29 4.68
N TYR A 85 -10.89 -17.66 3.69
CA TYR A 85 -9.56 -17.11 3.87
C TYR A 85 -9.57 -15.90 4.83
N ALA A 86 -10.57 -15.04 4.75
CA ALA A 86 -10.74 -13.95 5.71
C ALA A 86 -10.93 -14.47 7.14
N ASP A 87 -11.71 -15.55 7.32
CA ASP A 87 -11.92 -16.19 8.62
C ASP A 87 -10.63 -16.84 9.15
N ALA A 88 -9.85 -17.48 8.28
CA ALA A 88 -8.55 -18.05 8.64
C ALA A 88 -7.52 -16.96 9.03
N LEU A 89 -7.51 -15.82 8.36
CA LEU A 89 -6.68 -14.67 8.74
C LEU A 89 -7.12 -14.10 10.09
N ASP A 90 -8.43 -13.97 10.32
CA ASP A 90 -8.98 -13.44 11.59
C ASP A 90 -8.64 -14.33 12.78
N ALA A 91 -8.60 -15.65 12.58
CA ALA A 91 -8.16 -16.61 13.59
C ALA A 91 -6.69 -16.43 14.04
N HIS A 92 -5.86 -15.80 13.19
CA HIS A 92 -4.45 -15.51 13.46
C HIS A 92 -4.16 -14.00 13.59
N LYS A 93 -5.20 -13.19 13.81
CA LYS A 93 -5.10 -11.74 13.80
C LYS A 93 -4.07 -11.20 14.80
N ASP A 94 -4.10 -11.64 16.04
CA ASP A 94 -3.20 -11.14 17.10
C ASP A 94 -1.74 -11.47 16.85
N ASP A 95 -1.47 -12.64 16.28
CA ASP A 95 -0.12 -13.08 15.89
C ASP A 95 0.40 -12.23 14.73
N LEU A 96 -0.44 -11.97 13.72
CA LEU A 96 -0.11 -11.09 12.59
C LEU A 96 0.15 -9.65 13.06
N ILE A 97 -0.65 -9.12 13.99
CA ILE A 97 -0.45 -7.77 14.56
C ILE A 97 0.89 -7.69 15.28
N THR A 98 1.21 -8.69 16.11
CA THR A 98 2.48 -8.75 16.84
C THR A 98 3.66 -8.83 15.88
N LEU A 99 3.60 -9.74 14.91
CA LEU A 99 4.65 -9.91 13.91
C LEU A 99 4.84 -8.64 13.07
N LEU A 100 3.74 -7.99 12.65
CA LEU A 100 3.78 -6.74 11.90
C LEU A 100 4.47 -5.62 12.69
N THR A 101 4.19 -5.49 13.98
CA THR A 101 4.87 -4.52 14.84
C THR A 101 6.37 -4.79 14.91
N LEU A 102 6.77 -6.04 15.11
CA LEU A 102 8.18 -6.42 15.21
C LEU A 102 8.94 -6.24 13.89
N GLU A 103 8.29 -6.54 12.75
CA GLU A 103 8.91 -6.50 11.43
C GLU A 103 8.89 -5.09 10.81
N GLN A 104 7.80 -4.34 10.97
CA GLN A 104 7.63 -3.05 10.33
C GLN A 104 7.90 -1.86 11.28
N GLY A 105 7.67 -2.05 12.57
CA GLY A 105 7.93 -1.05 13.61
C GLY A 105 6.73 -0.22 14.05
N LYS A 106 5.60 -0.28 13.36
CA LYS A 106 4.41 0.50 13.72
C LYS A 106 3.81 0.07 15.07
N PRO A 107 3.22 1.01 15.84
CA PRO A 107 2.66 0.72 17.15
C PRO A 107 1.57 -0.34 17.11
N ARG A 108 1.71 -1.36 17.98
CA ARG A 108 0.83 -2.52 18.06
C ARG A 108 -0.61 -2.14 18.34
N HIS A 109 -0.85 -1.26 19.30
CA HIS A 109 -2.18 -0.90 19.79
C HIS A 109 -2.98 0.03 18.86
N SER A 110 -2.35 0.55 17.81
CA SER A 110 -2.98 1.49 16.87
C SER A 110 -2.75 1.07 15.42
N MET A 111 -1.63 1.48 14.82
CA MET A 111 -1.38 1.31 13.39
C MET A 111 -1.26 -0.16 12.94
N ALA A 112 -0.64 -1.04 13.74
CA ALA A 112 -0.53 -2.44 13.36
C ALA A 112 -1.88 -3.16 13.46
N THR A 113 -2.62 -2.93 14.55
CA THR A 113 -4.00 -3.43 14.70
C THR A 113 -4.88 -2.92 13.56
N GLY A 114 -4.87 -1.61 13.28
CA GLY A 114 -5.66 -1.02 12.21
C GLY A 114 -5.33 -1.59 10.84
N GLU A 115 -4.06 -1.84 10.52
CA GLU A 115 -3.67 -2.43 9.24
C GLU A 115 -4.20 -3.86 9.08
N VAL A 116 -4.00 -4.72 10.08
CA VAL A 116 -4.41 -6.13 9.98
C VAL A 116 -5.93 -6.25 9.95
N GLU A 117 -6.65 -5.50 10.79
CA GLU A 117 -8.11 -5.48 10.78
C GLU A 117 -8.69 -4.95 9.47
N ALA A 118 -8.12 -3.87 8.93
CA ALA A 118 -8.49 -3.36 7.61
C ALA A 118 -8.23 -4.39 6.52
N ALA A 119 -7.09 -5.07 6.54
CA ALA A 119 -6.74 -6.09 5.55
C ALA A 119 -7.73 -7.26 5.55
N ILE A 120 -8.09 -7.78 6.74
CA ILE A 120 -9.09 -8.85 6.89
C ILE A 120 -10.46 -8.37 6.41
N PHE A 121 -10.86 -7.14 6.78
CA PHE A 121 -12.10 -6.51 6.31
C PHE A 121 -12.13 -6.43 4.77
N TRP A 122 -11.03 -6.00 4.13
CA TRP A 122 -10.94 -5.92 2.67
C TRP A 122 -11.12 -7.27 1.99
N VAL A 123 -10.47 -8.32 2.50
CA VAL A 123 -10.65 -9.69 1.98
C VAL A 123 -12.10 -10.11 2.09
N ARG A 124 -12.72 -9.94 3.26
CA ARG A 124 -14.11 -10.32 3.54
C ARG A 124 -15.12 -9.56 2.67
N GLU A 125 -14.91 -8.27 2.50
CA GLU A 125 -15.79 -7.45 1.68
C GLU A 125 -15.60 -7.69 0.18
N THR A 126 -14.37 -7.92 -0.29
CA THR A 126 -14.12 -8.27 -1.70
C THR A 126 -14.84 -9.55 -2.12
N ALA A 127 -14.99 -10.53 -1.20
CA ALA A 127 -15.76 -11.75 -1.46
C ALA A 127 -17.23 -11.50 -1.85
N LYS A 128 -17.79 -10.33 -1.51
CA LYS A 128 -19.16 -9.95 -1.82
C LYS A 128 -19.33 -9.20 -3.15
N ARG A 129 -18.24 -9.03 -3.92
CA ARG A 129 -18.23 -8.25 -5.18
C ARG A 129 -18.12 -9.19 -6.37
N CYS A 130 -18.75 -8.77 -7.45
CA CYS A 130 -18.63 -9.41 -8.76
C CYS A 130 -18.65 -8.36 -9.87
N LEU A 131 -18.25 -8.76 -11.06
CA LEU A 131 -18.44 -7.99 -12.28
C LEU A 131 -19.57 -8.65 -13.06
N GLU A 132 -20.73 -8.02 -13.01
CA GLU A 132 -21.92 -8.51 -13.70
C GLU A 132 -21.75 -8.45 -15.22
N VAL A 133 -22.45 -9.35 -15.94
CA VAL A 133 -22.59 -9.28 -17.38
C VAL A 133 -23.46 -8.07 -17.71
N GLU A 134 -22.98 -7.22 -18.60
CA GLU A 134 -23.69 -6.02 -19.03
C GLU A 134 -24.31 -6.26 -20.41
N THR A 135 -25.63 -6.20 -20.51
CA THR A 135 -26.34 -6.23 -21.80
C THR A 135 -26.35 -4.81 -22.36
N ILE A 136 -25.53 -4.58 -23.39
CA ILE A 136 -25.39 -3.27 -24.05
C ILE A 136 -26.56 -3.03 -25.01
N GLU A 137 -27.01 -4.09 -25.70
CA GLU A 137 -28.05 -4.00 -26.71
C GLU A 137 -28.88 -5.29 -26.70
N ASP A 138 -30.21 -5.14 -26.77
CA ASP A 138 -31.17 -6.23 -26.92
C ASP A 138 -32.25 -5.82 -27.95
N THR A 139 -32.00 -6.18 -29.20
CA THR A 139 -32.92 -5.88 -30.32
C THR A 139 -33.74 -7.09 -30.73
N ALA A 140 -34.58 -6.94 -31.79
CA ALA A 140 -35.30 -8.06 -32.37
C ALA A 140 -34.38 -9.11 -32.99
N ASP A 141 -33.20 -8.70 -33.50
CA ASP A 141 -32.33 -9.53 -34.32
C ASP A 141 -31.11 -10.05 -33.54
N HIS A 142 -30.65 -9.35 -32.52
CA HIS A 142 -29.44 -9.72 -31.77
C HIS A 142 -29.41 -9.19 -30.34
N VAL A 143 -28.53 -9.81 -29.55
CA VAL A 143 -28.14 -9.39 -28.20
C VAL A 143 -26.63 -9.13 -28.17
N VAL A 144 -26.22 -8.04 -27.54
CA VAL A 144 -24.79 -7.71 -27.28
C VAL A 144 -24.54 -7.69 -25.79
N GLU A 145 -23.62 -8.53 -25.35
CA GLU A 145 -23.22 -8.63 -23.96
C GLU A 145 -21.73 -8.35 -23.77
N VAL A 146 -21.38 -7.68 -22.69
CA VAL A 146 -20.00 -7.48 -22.23
C VAL A 146 -19.74 -8.32 -21.00
N HIS A 147 -18.75 -9.18 -21.11
CA HIS A 147 -18.28 -10.08 -20.06
C HIS A 147 -16.89 -9.69 -19.61
N HIS A 148 -16.56 -10.05 -18.37
CA HIS A 148 -15.24 -9.93 -17.78
C HIS A 148 -14.62 -11.32 -17.60
N THR A 149 -13.50 -11.59 -18.27
CA THR A 149 -12.79 -12.88 -18.22
C THR A 149 -11.43 -12.73 -17.54
N PRO A 150 -10.98 -13.68 -16.70
CA PRO A 150 -9.70 -13.59 -16.02
C PRO A 150 -8.52 -13.51 -16.99
N LEU A 151 -7.44 -12.85 -16.56
CA LEU A 151 -6.22 -12.64 -17.36
C LEU A 151 -5.34 -13.88 -17.43
N GLY A 152 -5.23 -14.63 -16.31
CA GLY A 152 -4.31 -15.75 -16.16
C GLY A 152 -3.51 -15.68 -14.87
N VAL A 153 -2.17 -15.78 -14.95
CA VAL A 153 -1.28 -15.64 -13.81
C VAL A 153 -0.95 -14.17 -13.58
N VAL A 154 -1.12 -13.72 -12.35
CA VAL A 154 -0.80 -12.36 -11.90
C VAL A 154 0.46 -12.39 -11.04
N GLY A 155 1.44 -11.56 -11.37
CA GLY A 155 2.58 -11.25 -10.52
C GLY A 155 2.26 -10.05 -9.63
N ALA A 156 2.40 -10.19 -8.31
CA ALA A 156 2.22 -9.11 -7.35
C ALA A 156 3.53 -8.79 -6.64
N ILE A 157 3.92 -7.52 -6.58
CA ILE A 157 5.09 -7.05 -5.84
C ILE A 157 4.64 -6.01 -4.83
N THR A 158 4.88 -6.27 -3.54
CA THR A 158 4.35 -5.47 -2.45
C THR A 158 5.42 -4.65 -1.72
N PRO A 159 5.05 -3.49 -1.16
CA PRO A 159 5.96 -2.60 -0.46
C PRO A 159 6.18 -3.04 0.99
N TRP A 160 7.05 -2.30 1.69
CA TRP A 160 7.42 -2.58 3.08
C TRP A 160 6.62 -1.78 4.13
N ASN A 161 5.88 -0.75 3.72
CA ASN A 161 5.24 0.16 4.68
C ASN A 161 3.87 -0.32 5.20
N PHE A 162 3.07 -0.99 4.37
CA PHE A 162 1.81 -1.65 4.74
C PHE A 162 1.78 -3.05 4.10
N PRO A 163 2.66 -3.96 4.55
CA PRO A 163 2.86 -5.24 3.85
C PRO A 163 1.65 -6.16 3.89
N VAL A 164 0.85 -6.14 4.96
CA VAL A 164 -0.34 -6.97 5.10
C VAL A 164 -1.49 -6.40 4.27
N LEU A 165 -1.83 -5.13 4.48
CA LEU A 165 -2.97 -4.50 3.81
C LEU A 165 -2.77 -4.46 2.29
N LEU A 166 -1.64 -3.93 1.82
CA LEU A 166 -1.37 -3.80 0.38
C LEU A 166 -1.08 -5.16 -0.30
N GLY A 167 -0.67 -6.17 0.47
CA GLY A 167 -0.62 -7.55 -0.01
C GLY A 167 -2.02 -8.09 -0.28
N LEU A 168 -2.89 -8.00 0.71
CA LEU A 168 -4.25 -8.54 0.63
C LEU A 168 -5.18 -7.74 -0.30
N TRP A 169 -4.91 -6.45 -0.51
CA TRP A 169 -5.56 -5.64 -1.56
C TRP A 169 -5.31 -6.18 -2.98
N LYS A 170 -4.23 -6.93 -3.17
CA LYS A 170 -3.91 -7.57 -4.46
C LYS A 170 -4.44 -9.00 -4.53
N VAL A 171 -4.35 -9.74 -3.41
CA VAL A 171 -4.79 -11.15 -3.35
C VAL A 171 -6.29 -11.28 -3.61
N ALA A 172 -7.13 -10.59 -2.84
CA ALA A 172 -8.57 -10.78 -2.90
C ALA A 172 -9.17 -10.44 -4.27
N PRO A 173 -8.91 -9.26 -4.90
CA PRO A 173 -9.45 -8.95 -6.21
C PRO A 173 -8.88 -9.82 -7.33
N CYS A 174 -7.61 -10.24 -7.24
CA CYS A 174 -7.02 -11.17 -8.20
C CYS A 174 -7.72 -12.53 -8.19
N LEU A 175 -7.93 -13.10 -7.00
CA LEU A 175 -8.49 -14.45 -6.88
C LEU A 175 -9.99 -14.49 -7.14
N ILE A 176 -10.78 -13.49 -6.68
CA ILE A 176 -12.22 -13.43 -6.92
C ILE A 176 -12.54 -13.30 -8.42
N THR A 177 -11.69 -12.60 -9.19
CA THR A 177 -11.82 -12.47 -10.64
C THR A 177 -11.39 -13.72 -11.43
N GLY A 178 -10.94 -14.79 -10.73
CA GLY A 178 -10.62 -16.08 -11.34
C GLY A 178 -9.16 -16.22 -11.80
N ASN A 179 -8.28 -15.27 -11.44
CA ASN A 179 -6.84 -15.38 -11.70
C ASN A 179 -6.14 -16.19 -10.63
N THR A 180 -4.92 -16.64 -10.91
CA THR A 180 -3.97 -17.18 -9.94
C THR A 180 -2.83 -16.19 -9.71
N MET A 181 -2.12 -16.30 -8.57
CA MET A 181 -1.14 -15.30 -8.18
C MET A 181 0.21 -15.90 -7.76
N VAL A 182 1.27 -15.21 -8.16
CA VAL A 182 2.60 -15.31 -7.54
C VAL A 182 2.91 -13.95 -6.93
N MET A 183 3.14 -13.93 -5.61
CA MET A 183 3.45 -12.70 -4.88
C MET A 183 4.89 -12.70 -4.40
N LYS A 184 5.55 -11.55 -4.58
CA LYS A 184 6.88 -11.27 -4.06
C LYS A 184 6.80 -10.12 -3.07
N PRO A 185 6.95 -10.38 -1.75
CA PRO A 185 7.03 -9.33 -0.75
C PRO A 185 8.29 -8.49 -0.87
N SER A 186 8.28 -7.33 -0.24
CA SER A 186 9.50 -6.58 0.01
C SER A 186 10.48 -7.39 0.86
N PRO A 187 11.78 -7.40 0.57
CA PRO A 187 12.76 -8.08 1.41
C PRO A 187 12.91 -7.45 2.80
N TYR A 188 12.40 -6.25 3.00
CA TYR A 188 12.43 -5.58 4.31
C TYR A 188 11.32 -6.06 5.26
N THR A 189 10.18 -6.53 4.72
CA THR A 189 9.03 -6.99 5.51
C THR A 189 8.37 -8.21 4.85
N PRO A 190 9.08 -9.34 4.73
CA PRO A 190 8.54 -10.54 4.10
C PRO A 190 7.74 -11.44 5.04
N LEU A 191 7.95 -11.33 6.38
CA LEU A 191 7.51 -12.34 7.34
C LEU A 191 5.99 -12.43 7.43
N CYS A 192 5.29 -11.31 7.58
CA CYS A 192 3.82 -11.29 7.58
C CYS A 192 3.25 -11.85 6.28
N THR A 193 3.87 -11.52 5.13
CA THR A 193 3.44 -12.03 3.83
C THR A 193 3.64 -13.55 3.72
N LEU A 194 4.74 -14.07 4.21
CA LEU A 194 4.98 -15.52 4.26
C LEU A 194 3.94 -16.21 5.15
N ARG A 195 3.59 -15.65 6.32
CA ARG A 195 2.57 -16.25 7.21
C ARG A 195 1.17 -16.18 6.61
N PHE A 196 0.73 -15.07 6.03
CA PHE A 196 -0.58 -15.08 5.38
C PHE A 196 -0.61 -15.97 4.13
N GLY A 197 0.52 -16.14 3.45
CA GLY A 197 0.69 -17.14 2.40
C GLY A 197 0.58 -18.57 2.90
N GLU A 198 1.13 -18.89 4.07
CA GLU A 198 0.98 -20.17 4.74
C GLU A 198 -0.47 -20.43 5.17
N ILE A 199 -1.14 -19.43 5.77
CA ILE A 199 -2.58 -19.47 6.08
C ILE A 199 -3.39 -19.79 4.81
N ALA A 200 -3.06 -19.17 3.69
CA ALA A 200 -3.75 -19.38 2.42
C ALA A 200 -3.73 -20.83 1.94
N GLN A 201 -2.66 -21.59 2.24
CA GLN A 201 -2.56 -23.00 1.85
C GLN A 201 -3.56 -23.90 2.58
N THR A 202 -4.08 -23.50 3.72
CA THR A 202 -5.13 -24.23 4.43
C THR A 202 -6.52 -24.05 3.80
N VAL A 203 -6.66 -23.06 2.89
CA VAL A 203 -7.94 -22.65 2.29
C VAL A 203 -7.96 -22.88 0.79
N PHE A 204 -6.99 -22.33 0.06
CA PHE A 204 -6.99 -22.37 -1.40
C PHE A 204 -6.43 -23.70 -1.96
N PRO A 205 -6.88 -24.10 -3.15
CA PRO A 205 -6.24 -25.19 -3.89
C PRO A 205 -4.78 -24.89 -4.20
N ALA A 206 -3.99 -25.97 -4.32
CA ALA A 206 -2.57 -25.86 -4.66
C ALA A 206 -2.34 -25.00 -5.91
N GLY A 207 -1.38 -24.09 -5.86
CA GLY A 207 -0.98 -23.22 -6.95
C GLY A 207 -1.83 -21.97 -7.16
N VAL A 208 -2.99 -21.83 -6.49
CA VAL A 208 -3.84 -20.62 -6.63
C VAL A 208 -3.13 -19.35 -6.11
N LEU A 209 -2.48 -19.46 -4.95
CA LEU A 209 -1.63 -18.40 -4.39
C LEU A 209 -0.26 -18.97 -4.04
N ASN A 210 0.80 -18.32 -4.53
CA ASN A 210 2.19 -18.69 -4.28
C ASN A 210 2.95 -17.47 -3.77
N ILE A 211 3.81 -17.65 -2.74
CA ILE A 211 4.63 -16.58 -2.17
C ILE A 211 6.11 -16.93 -2.30
N VAL A 212 6.89 -16.05 -2.90
CA VAL A 212 8.34 -16.21 -3.09
C VAL A 212 9.06 -14.95 -2.59
N SER A 213 9.73 -15.05 -1.43
CA SER A 213 10.58 -13.98 -0.89
C SER A 213 11.99 -14.00 -1.51
N GLY A 214 12.68 -12.87 -1.49
CA GLY A 214 14.04 -12.72 -2.01
C GLY A 214 14.32 -11.35 -2.61
N GLY A 215 15.47 -11.21 -3.27
CA GLY A 215 16.02 -9.97 -3.79
C GLY A 215 15.28 -9.36 -5.01
N ASN A 216 15.89 -8.32 -5.55
CA ASN A 216 15.32 -7.58 -6.70
C ASN A 216 15.33 -8.39 -8.00
N GLU A 217 16.28 -9.34 -8.13
CA GLU A 217 16.44 -10.19 -9.31
C GLU A 217 15.19 -11.04 -9.55
N LEU A 218 14.55 -11.54 -8.47
CA LEU A 218 13.30 -12.28 -8.57
C LEU A 218 12.14 -11.39 -9.03
N GLY A 219 12.13 -10.12 -8.59
CA GLY A 219 11.16 -9.13 -9.08
C GLY A 219 11.32 -8.87 -10.57
N GLN A 220 12.55 -8.76 -11.06
CA GLN A 220 12.83 -8.60 -12.48
C GLN A 220 12.40 -9.83 -13.28
N GLN A 221 12.78 -11.04 -12.84
CA GLN A 221 12.35 -12.30 -13.48
C GLN A 221 10.82 -12.38 -13.57
N MET A 222 10.09 -12.07 -12.47
CA MET A 222 8.63 -12.05 -12.49
C MET A 222 8.08 -11.05 -13.52
N THR A 223 8.63 -9.84 -13.58
CA THR A 223 8.13 -8.81 -14.52
C THR A 223 8.43 -9.09 -15.97
N GLU A 224 9.49 -9.85 -16.27
CA GLU A 224 9.89 -10.25 -17.63
C GLU A 224 9.25 -11.58 -18.08
N HIS A 225 8.71 -12.40 -17.16
CA HIS A 225 8.26 -13.74 -17.46
C HIS A 225 7.07 -13.78 -18.42
N ALA A 226 7.15 -14.62 -19.46
CA ALA A 226 6.15 -14.69 -20.53
C ALA A 226 4.75 -15.17 -20.07
N ASP A 227 4.70 -16.06 -19.06
CA ASP A 227 3.45 -16.62 -18.55
C ASP A 227 2.74 -15.72 -17.51
N ILE A 228 3.35 -14.60 -17.12
CA ILE A 228 2.70 -13.58 -16.30
C ILE A 228 1.89 -12.65 -17.21
N ALA A 229 0.58 -12.62 -17.02
CA ALA A 229 -0.35 -11.81 -17.80
C ALA A 229 -0.52 -10.38 -17.26
N LYS A 230 -0.33 -10.19 -15.94
CA LYS A 230 -0.44 -8.90 -15.27
C LYS A 230 0.60 -8.77 -14.17
N ILE A 231 1.12 -7.53 -14.01
CA ILE A 231 1.88 -7.13 -12.82
C ILE A 231 1.06 -6.10 -12.05
N SER A 232 0.83 -6.36 -10.76
CA SER A 232 0.35 -5.39 -9.78
C SER A 232 1.50 -5.02 -8.86
N PHE A 233 1.98 -3.79 -8.96
CA PHE A 233 3.15 -3.29 -8.24
C PHE A 233 2.79 -2.11 -7.35
N THR A 234 3.23 -2.16 -6.09
CA THR A 234 3.23 -0.99 -5.21
C THR A 234 4.65 -0.77 -4.67
N GLY A 235 5.16 0.46 -4.83
CA GLY A 235 6.50 0.80 -4.39
C GLY A 235 7.00 2.13 -4.94
N SER A 236 8.34 2.29 -5.08
CA SER A 236 8.92 3.54 -5.55
C SER A 236 8.67 3.80 -7.03
N THR A 237 8.52 5.08 -7.40
CA THR A 237 8.37 5.53 -8.79
C THR A 237 9.53 5.04 -9.68
N ALA A 238 10.77 5.05 -9.16
CA ALA A 238 11.93 4.58 -9.90
C ALA A 238 11.82 3.09 -10.27
N THR A 239 11.30 2.26 -9.36
CA THR A 239 11.08 0.83 -9.63
C THR A 239 9.86 0.63 -10.53
N GLY A 240 8.77 1.39 -10.34
CA GLY A 240 7.60 1.34 -11.21
C GLY A 240 7.92 1.59 -12.68
N LYS A 241 8.81 2.53 -12.98
CA LYS A 241 9.30 2.77 -14.34
C LYS A 241 10.02 1.55 -14.95
N LYS A 242 10.79 0.81 -14.15
CA LYS A 242 11.44 -0.44 -14.58
C LYS A 242 10.41 -1.54 -14.83
N VAL A 243 9.43 -1.69 -13.94
CA VAL A 243 8.32 -2.64 -14.11
C VAL A 243 7.55 -2.36 -15.40
N MET A 244 7.24 -1.10 -15.68
CA MET A 244 6.57 -0.70 -16.91
C MET A 244 7.40 -1.04 -18.16
N ALA A 245 8.71 -0.79 -18.13
CA ALA A 245 9.61 -1.13 -19.24
C ALA A 245 9.64 -2.64 -19.48
N SER A 246 9.74 -3.46 -18.42
CA SER A 246 9.73 -4.93 -18.52
C SER A 246 8.43 -5.47 -19.11
N GLY A 247 7.29 -4.89 -18.74
CA GLY A 247 5.97 -5.33 -19.19
C GLY A 247 5.72 -5.16 -20.68
N SER A 248 6.52 -4.34 -21.38
CA SER A 248 6.41 -4.12 -22.82
C SER A 248 6.74 -5.34 -23.66
N THR A 249 7.48 -6.32 -23.12
CA THR A 249 7.97 -7.50 -23.86
C THR A 249 6.86 -8.41 -24.38
N ASN A 250 5.74 -8.52 -23.67
CA ASN A 250 4.59 -9.35 -24.03
C ASN A 250 3.23 -8.65 -23.79
N LEU A 251 3.22 -7.31 -23.69
CA LEU A 251 2.03 -6.47 -23.49
C LEU A 251 1.24 -6.85 -22.22
N LYS A 252 1.95 -7.14 -21.10
CA LYS A 252 1.30 -7.42 -19.82
C LYS A 252 0.40 -6.25 -19.40
N ARG A 253 -0.69 -6.55 -18.72
CA ARG A 253 -1.42 -5.57 -17.95
C ARG A 253 -0.57 -5.10 -16.77
N ILE A 254 -0.60 -3.81 -16.47
CA ILE A 254 0.22 -3.23 -15.40
C ILE A 254 -0.65 -2.29 -14.57
N THR A 255 -0.68 -2.50 -13.26
CA THR A 255 -1.15 -1.53 -12.28
C THR A 255 0.04 -1.10 -11.44
N LEU A 256 0.28 0.21 -11.35
CA LEU A 256 1.35 0.82 -10.58
C LEU A 256 0.77 1.75 -9.54
N GLU A 257 1.03 1.45 -8.27
CA GLU A 257 0.79 2.34 -7.14
C GLU A 257 2.14 2.80 -6.59
N LEU A 258 2.43 4.08 -6.72
CA LEU A 258 3.78 4.62 -6.52
C LEU A 258 3.79 5.68 -5.40
N GLY A 259 4.85 6.48 -5.36
CA GLY A 259 4.99 7.56 -4.38
C GLY A 259 3.96 8.68 -4.58
N GLY A 260 3.77 9.46 -3.53
CA GLY A 260 2.96 10.67 -3.51
C GLY A 260 3.65 11.78 -2.73
N ASN A 261 3.32 13.03 -3.03
CA ASN A 261 3.76 14.20 -2.27
C ASN A 261 2.56 15.11 -2.01
N ASP A 262 1.60 14.55 -1.29
CA ASP A 262 0.24 15.03 -1.20
C ASP A 262 0.15 16.38 -0.46
N ALA A 263 -0.68 17.27 -0.99
CA ALA A 263 -0.95 18.56 -0.40
C ALA A 263 -2.25 18.51 0.44
N ALA A 264 -2.19 19.02 1.67
CA ALA A 264 -3.37 19.37 2.45
C ALA A 264 -3.48 20.90 2.50
N ILE A 265 -4.62 21.45 2.08
CA ILE A 265 -4.83 22.90 1.93
C ILE A 265 -5.89 23.35 2.93
N ILE A 266 -5.50 24.24 3.85
CA ILE A 266 -6.40 24.85 4.85
C ILE A 266 -6.71 26.27 4.39
N LEU A 267 -7.97 26.46 3.96
CA LEU A 267 -8.46 27.72 3.39
C LEU A 267 -8.66 28.82 4.46
N GLU A 268 -8.77 30.06 4.00
CA GLU A 268 -9.13 31.21 4.84
C GLU A 268 -10.45 30.96 5.59
N GLY A 269 -10.48 31.31 6.87
CA GLY A 269 -11.66 31.18 7.72
C GLY A 269 -12.08 29.74 8.04
N ALA A 270 -11.24 28.76 7.76
CA ALA A 270 -11.44 27.39 8.23
C ALA A 270 -11.48 27.33 9.78
N ASP A 271 -12.31 26.45 10.31
CA ASP A 271 -12.32 26.11 11.74
C ASP A 271 -11.16 25.16 11.99
N TRP A 272 -9.98 25.71 12.17
CA TRP A 272 -8.72 24.97 12.04
C TRP A 272 -8.27 24.28 13.34
N GLU A 273 -8.69 24.73 14.53
CA GLU A 273 -8.24 24.17 15.78
C GLU A 273 -8.56 22.66 15.91
N PRO A 274 -9.78 22.18 15.57
CA PRO A 274 -10.10 20.77 15.57
C PRO A 274 -9.33 19.96 14.52
N LEU A 275 -8.80 20.62 13.47
CA LEU A 275 -8.06 19.96 12.40
C LEU A 275 -6.64 19.59 12.80
N VAL A 276 -6.07 20.23 13.85
CA VAL A 276 -4.68 19.99 14.26
C VAL A 276 -4.39 18.50 14.51
N PRO A 277 -5.11 17.77 15.37
CA PRO A 277 -4.86 16.34 15.57
C PRO A 277 -5.13 15.52 14.31
N ILE A 278 -6.16 15.86 13.51
CA ILE A 278 -6.50 15.13 12.28
C ILE A 278 -5.36 15.23 11.27
N LEU A 279 -4.89 16.44 11.00
CA LEU A 279 -3.82 16.71 10.05
C LEU A 279 -2.45 16.23 10.55
N PHE A 280 -2.25 16.22 11.87
CA PHE A 280 -1.07 15.61 12.45
C PHE A 280 -0.98 14.12 12.11
N TRP A 281 -2.05 13.37 12.37
CA TRP A 281 -2.08 11.95 12.05
C TRP A 281 -2.12 11.67 10.55
N ALA A 282 -2.69 12.59 9.77
CA ALA A 282 -2.63 12.52 8.31
C ALA A 282 -1.20 12.66 7.76
N ALA A 283 -0.34 13.42 8.42
CA ALA A 283 1.04 13.59 8.03
C ALA A 283 1.97 12.52 8.64
N PHE A 284 1.77 12.18 9.91
CA PHE A 284 2.72 11.40 10.70
C PHE A 284 2.28 9.96 11.02
N GLY A 285 1.08 9.55 10.65
CA GLY A 285 0.64 8.14 10.76
C GLY A 285 1.68 7.21 10.15
N ASN A 286 1.97 6.07 10.81
CA ASN A 286 3.07 5.17 10.46
C ASN A 286 4.44 5.88 10.37
N SER A 287 4.67 6.90 11.19
CA SER A 287 5.87 7.76 11.16
C SER A 287 6.10 8.41 9.79
N GLY A 288 5.02 8.81 9.09
CA GLY A 288 5.06 9.41 7.76
C GLY A 288 5.43 8.43 6.63
N GLN A 289 5.54 7.16 6.91
CA GLN A 289 5.84 6.10 5.94
C GLN A 289 4.57 5.65 5.20
N TRP A 290 3.85 6.60 4.63
CA TRP A 290 2.57 6.38 3.97
C TRP A 290 2.54 7.12 2.63
N CYS A 291 2.15 6.45 1.55
CA CYS A 291 2.11 7.05 0.21
C CYS A 291 1.16 8.25 0.14
N ILE A 292 0.03 8.18 0.87
CA ILE A 292 -1.00 9.23 0.97
C ILE A 292 -0.88 10.10 2.22
N ALA A 293 0.24 10.08 2.94
CA ALA A 293 0.46 11.05 4.01
C ALA A 293 0.41 12.48 3.45
N SER A 294 -0.16 13.41 4.22
CA SER A 294 -0.08 14.84 3.92
C SER A 294 1.36 15.30 4.08
N LYS A 295 2.11 15.39 2.98
CA LYS A 295 3.56 15.68 2.98
C LYS A 295 3.87 17.15 2.77
N ARG A 296 2.88 17.95 2.38
CA ARG A 296 2.93 19.41 2.23
C ARG A 296 1.66 20.01 2.80
N LEU A 297 1.78 20.73 3.90
CA LEU A 297 0.64 21.35 4.56
C LEU A 297 0.60 22.85 4.22
N TYR A 298 -0.35 23.24 3.39
CA TYR A 298 -0.56 24.63 3.01
C TYR A 298 -1.63 25.28 3.88
N VAL A 299 -1.28 26.35 4.58
CA VAL A 299 -2.15 27.07 5.51
C VAL A 299 -2.28 28.52 5.07
N HIS A 300 -3.53 29.03 4.98
CA HIS A 300 -3.75 30.42 4.60
C HIS A 300 -3.03 31.39 5.57
N ALA A 301 -2.40 32.43 5.03
CA ALA A 301 -1.51 33.34 5.76
C ALA A 301 -2.17 33.95 7.01
N SER A 302 -3.49 34.20 6.98
CA SER A 302 -4.23 34.78 8.10
C SER A 302 -4.26 33.91 9.38
N ILE A 303 -4.03 32.61 9.25
CA ILE A 303 -4.09 31.64 10.38
C ILE A 303 -2.78 30.86 10.55
N HIS A 304 -1.82 31.00 9.64
CA HIS A 304 -0.61 30.21 9.57
C HIS A 304 0.19 30.19 10.90
N ALA A 305 0.46 31.35 11.49
CA ALA A 305 1.28 31.43 12.70
C ALA A 305 0.64 30.73 13.90
N ASP A 306 -0.67 30.92 14.10
CA ASP A 306 -1.41 30.29 15.19
C ASP A 306 -1.56 28.78 14.96
N PHE A 307 -1.80 28.37 13.72
CA PHE A 307 -1.85 26.96 13.32
C PHE A 307 -0.53 26.25 13.60
N VAL A 308 0.61 26.81 13.12
CA VAL A 308 1.94 26.23 13.38
C VAL A 308 2.21 26.07 14.88
N LYS A 309 1.88 27.09 15.67
CA LYS A 309 2.04 27.04 17.13
C LYS A 309 1.23 25.91 17.76
N ALA A 310 -0.02 25.74 17.38
CA ALA A 310 -0.89 24.69 17.91
C ALA A 310 -0.43 23.30 17.42
N PHE A 311 0.01 23.20 16.17
CA PHE A 311 0.50 21.96 15.57
C PHE A 311 1.80 21.48 16.25
N VAL A 312 2.71 22.41 16.56
CA VAL A 312 3.94 22.14 17.35
C VAL A 312 3.55 21.64 18.75
N ALA A 313 2.66 22.36 19.45
CA ALA A 313 2.24 21.97 20.80
C ALA A 313 1.60 20.58 20.82
N PHE A 314 0.83 20.21 19.81
CA PHE A 314 0.28 18.86 19.70
C PHE A 314 1.39 17.83 19.42
N GLY A 315 2.34 18.15 18.53
CA GLY A 315 3.48 17.27 18.22
C GLY A 315 4.38 16.99 19.43
N GLU A 316 4.56 17.97 20.34
CA GLU A 316 5.32 17.81 21.57
C GLU A 316 4.72 16.78 22.54
N THR A 317 3.42 16.48 22.41
CA THR A 317 2.75 15.48 23.27
C THR A 317 2.93 14.05 22.76
N GLN A 318 3.48 13.84 21.56
CA GLN A 318 3.58 12.54 20.94
C GLN A 318 4.89 11.83 21.28
N THR A 319 4.81 10.54 21.55
CA THR A 319 5.95 9.69 21.93
C THR A 319 6.42 8.87 20.74
N VAL A 320 7.73 9.01 20.39
CA VAL A 320 8.41 8.14 19.41
C VAL A 320 9.13 7.04 20.18
N GLY A 321 8.89 5.78 19.84
CA GLY A 321 9.47 4.66 20.57
C GLY A 321 9.29 3.30 19.90
N ASP A 322 9.55 2.23 20.66
CA ASP A 322 9.30 0.86 20.22
C ASP A 322 7.78 0.63 20.07
N GLY A 323 7.36 0.12 18.92
CA GLY A 323 5.95 -0.16 18.65
C GLY A 323 5.29 -1.19 19.58
N MET A 324 6.09 -1.98 20.31
CA MET A 324 5.60 -2.91 21.34
C MET A 324 5.32 -2.23 22.68
N ASP A 325 5.86 -1.02 22.92
CA ASP A 325 5.50 -0.25 24.12
C ASP A 325 4.10 0.37 23.95
N PRO A 326 3.17 0.14 24.88
CA PRO A 326 1.80 0.67 24.80
C PRO A 326 1.71 2.20 24.88
N ASN A 327 2.78 2.89 25.27
CA ASN A 327 2.87 4.35 25.32
C ASN A 327 3.48 4.97 24.05
N THR A 328 3.84 4.17 23.07
CA THR A 328 4.42 4.65 21.82
C THR A 328 3.33 5.08 20.84
N ASP A 329 3.37 6.33 20.38
CA ASP A 329 2.46 6.86 19.38
C ASP A 329 3.00 6.66 17.95
N LEU A 330 4.31 6.80 17.77
CA LEU A 330 5.00 6.65 16.49
C LEU A 330 6.17 5.68 16.61
N GLY A 331 6.24 4.71 15.72
CA GLY A 331 7.31 3.71 15.66
C GLY A 331 8.57 4.22 14.93
N PRO A 332 9.60 3.36 14.81
CA PRO A 332 10.82 3.67 14.05
C PRO A 332 10.57 3.70 12.53
N ILE A 333 11.56 4.19 11.80
CA ILE A 333 11.68 4.01 10.35
C ILE A 333 12.05 2.56 10.06
N GLN A 334 11.30 1.91 9.18
CA GLN A 334 11.36 0.46 9.00
C GLN A 334 12.76 -0.05 8.57
N ASN A 335 13.49 0.67 7.73
CA ASN A 335 14.77 0.17 7.22
C ASN A 335 15.86 1.23 7.19
N ARG A 336 17.11 0.77 7.25
CA ARG A 336 18.32 1.64 7.28
C ARG A 336 18.50 2.47 6.01
N MET A 337 18.06 1.98 4.85
CA MET A 337 18.13 2.74 3.59
C MET A 337 17.22 3.99 3.66
N GLN A 338 16.00 3.84 4.13
CA GLN A 338 15.08 4.96 4.30
C GLN A 338 15.51 5.88 5.44
N PHE A 339 16.01 5.33 6.55
CA PHE A 339 16.58 6.10 7.64
C PHE A 339 17.73 6.99 7.13
N GLY A 340 18.66 6.44 6.35
CA GLY A 340 19.78 7.20 5.77
C GLY A 340 19.33 8.32 4.82
N LYS A 341 18.21 8.14 4.08
CA LYS A 341 17.62 9.23 3.28
C LYS A 341 17.12 10.37 4.16
N LEU A 342 16.47 10.04 5.28
CA LEU A 342 16.00 11.05 6.24
C LEU A 342 17.16 11.79 6.89
N VAL A 343 18.23 11.10 7.32
CA VAL A 343 19.45 11.74 7.83
C VAL A 343 19.98 12.78 6.83
N ASN A 344 20.05 12.44 5.55
CA ASN A 344 20.45 13.36 4.48
C ASN A 344 19.51 14.55 4.32
N LEU A 345 18.21 14.34 4.40
CA LEU A 345 17.21 15.42 4.27
C LEU A 345 17.24 16.36 5.47
N PHE A 346 17.42 15.83 6.70
CA PHE A 346 17.60 16.64 7.91
C PHE A 346 18.87 17.46 7.86
N ALA A 347 19.96 16.89 7.34
CA ALA A 347 21.22 17.62 7.13
C ALA A 347 21.04 18.78 6.13
N ASP A 348 20.27 18.59 5.07
CA ASP A 348 19.94 19.64 4.10
C ASP A 348 19.11 20.76 4.76
N VAL A 349 18.02 20.43 5.45
CA VAL A 349 17.17 21.40 6.19
C VAL A 349 18.02 22.26 7.15
N LYS A 350 18.94 21.63 7.88
CA LYS A 350 19.87 22.33 8.79
C LYS A 350 20.86 23.22 8.04
N ALA A 351 21.44 22.73 6.95
CA ALA A 351 22.42 23.48 6.15
C ALA A 351 21.80 24.71 5.49
N GLN A 352 20.55 24.63 5.07
CA GLN A 352 19.80 25.76 4.51
C GLN A 352 19.33 26.77 5.56
N GLY A 353 19.41 26.42 6.86
CA GLY A 353 19.00 27.29 7.95
C GLY A 353 17.48 27.53 8.02
N TYR A 354 16.68 26.57 7.58
CA TYR A 354 15.22 26.69 7.67
C TYR A 354 14.75 26.71 9.12
N LYS A 355 13.65 27.38 9.38
CA LYS A 355 13.03 27.43 10.71
C LYS A 355 12.40 26.08 11.06
N VAL A 356 12.91 25.45 12.13
CA VAL A 356 12.45 24.14 12.62
C VAL A 356 11.93 24.31 14.04
N PRO A 357 10.62 24.60 14.23
CA PRO A 357 10.04 24.82 15.56
C PRO A 357 9.87 23.53 16.39
N LEU A 358 9.92 22.34 15.76
CA LEU A 358 9.87 21.05 16.45
C LEU A 358 10.82 20.05 15.80
N GLY A 359 11.53 19.26 16.61
CA GLY A 359 12.42 18.20 16.15
C GLY A 359 13.74 18.72 15.53
N GLY A 360 14.06 18.25 14.32
CA GLY A 360 15.20 18.76 13.52
C GLY A 360 16.52 18.07 13.76
N THR A 361 16.62 17.13 14.71
CA THR A 361 17.89 16.41 14.99
C THR A 361 17.61 14.93 15.21
N ILE A 362 18.24 14.10 14.39
CA ILE A 362 18.20 12.64 14.54
C ILE A 362 19.35 12.22 15.45
N ASP A 363 19.05 11.42 16.47
CA ASP A 363 20.08 10.80 17.32
C ASP A 363 20.49 9.44 16.70
N GLU A 364 21.57 9.47 15.93
CA GLU A 364 22.12 8.28 15.27
C GLU A 364 22.83 7.31 16.24
N SER A 365 22.97 7.66 17.53
CA SER A 365 23.54 6.78 18.55
C SER A 365 22.54 5.75 19.07
N LEU A 366 21.25 5.94 18.83
CA LEU A 366 20.20 5.01 19.22
C LEU A 366 20.29 3.71 18.40
N ALA A 367 20.02 2.59 19.05
CA ALA A 367 20.07 1.27 18.39
C ALA A 367 19.00 1.15 17.27
N GLY A 368 17.81 1.71 17.49
CA GLY A 368 16.70 1.69 16.54
C GLY A 368 16.75 2.85 15.53
N ASN A 369 15.92 2.75 14.50
CA ASN A 369 15.82 3.77 13.45
C ASN A 369 14.83 4.90 13.86
N PHE A 370 14.98 5.46 15.04
CA PHE A 370 14.07 6.48 15.55
C PHE A 370 14.37 7.84 14.94
N VAL A 371 13.34 8.48 14.41
CA VAL A 371 13.37 9.83 13.84
C VAL A 371 12.31 10.67 14.56
N PRO A 372 12.70 11.84 15.12
CA PRO A 372 11.74 12.69 15.82
C PRO A 372 10.72 13.30 14.85
N VAL A 373 9.50 13.50 15.32
CA VAL A 373 8.53 14.37 14.64
C VAL A 373 9.17 15.73 14.41
N THR A 374 9.20 16.15 13.15
CA THR A 374 9.90 17.38 12.76
C THR A 374 8.99 18.25 11.90
N ILE A 375 8.89 19.52 12.27
CA ILE A 375 8.13 20.54 11.53
C ILE A 375 9.13 21.56 10.98
N VAL A 376 8.99 21.86 9.69
CA VAL A 376 9.75 22.91 9.00
C VAL A 376 8.77 24.02 8.63
N ASP A 377 8.97 25.21 9.23
CA ASP A 377 8.04 26.32 9.10
C ASP A 377 8.40 27.19 7.89
N ASN A 378 7.53 27.17 6.91
CA ASN A 378 7.53 28.00 5.71
C ASN A 378 8.87 27.99 4.92
N PRO A 379 9.42 26.81 4.60
CA PRO A 379 10.61 26.74 3.75
C PRO A 379 10.26 27.20 2.31
N PRO A 380 11.25 27.58 1.48
CA PRO A 380 11.03 27.91 0.07
C PRO A 380 10.37 26.75 -0.68
N GLU A 381 9.47 27.10 -1.63
CA GLU A 381 8.70 26.11 -2.40
C GLU A 381 9.58 25.17 -3.23
N ASP A 382 10.74 25.64 -3.68
CA ASP A 382 11.73 24.87 -4.45
C ASP A 382 12.73 24.08 -3.57
N SER A 383 12.55 24.12 -2.24
CA SER A 383 13.39 23.36 -1.31
C SER A 383 13.18 21.85 -1.44
N ARG A 384 14.21 21.06 -1.12
CA ARG A 384 14.13 19.60 -1.16
C ARG A 384 13.02 19.04 -0.30
N ILE A 385 12.82 19.61 0.90
CA ILE A 385 11.77 19.15 1.83
C ILE A 385 10.35 19.34 1.26
N VAL A 386 10.13 20.27 0.36
CA VAL A 386 8.85 20.51 -0.33
C VAL A 386 8.73 19.68 -1.61
N MET A 387 9.84 19.54 -2.36
CA MET A 387 9.83 18.94 -3.69
C MET A 387 9.98 17.40 -3.68
N GLU A 388 10.71 16.86 -2.71
CA GLU A 388 10.93 15.41 -2.59
C GLU A 388 9.89 14.78 -1.67
N GLU A 389 9.55 13.51 -1.91
CA GLU A 389 8.76 12.69 -0.99
C GLU A 389 9.66 12.24 0.18
N PRO A 390 9.47 12.75 1.41
CA PRO A 390 10.34 12.42 2.54
C PRO A 390 10.14 11.00 3.03
N PHE A 391 8.92 10.48 2.99
CA PHE A 391 8.53 9.17 3.49
C PHE A 391 9.03 8.90 4.91
N GLY A 392 8.80 9.88 5.79
CA GLY A 392 9.24 9.92 7.19
C GLY A 392 8.63 11.08 7.95
N PRO A 393 8.88 11.20 9.28
CA PRO A 393 8.17 12.13 10.15
C PRO A 393 8.76 13.56 10.10
N ILE A 394 8.84 14.13 8.90
CA ILE A 394 9.23 15.52 8.67
C ILE A 394 8.24 16.19 7.72
N LEU A 395 7.71 17.36 8.11
CA LEU A 395 6.61 18.03 7.44
C LEU A 395 6.91 19.52 7.24
N PRO A 396 6.90 20.05 6.00
CA PRO A 396 6.84 21.48 5.75
C PRO A 396 5.40 21.98 5.92
N ILE A 397 5.24 23.07 6.69
CA ILE A 397 4.00 23.84 6.80
C ILE A 397 4.23 25.16 6.09
N LEU A 398 3.51 25.39 4.99
CA LEU A 398 3.72 26.43 4.01
C LEU A 398 2.60 27.47 4.07
N SER A 399 2.93 28.74 3.96
CA SER A 399 1.95 29.82 3.90
C SER A 399 1.53 30.10 2.46
N PHE A 400 0.27 30.50 2.25
CA PHE A 400 -0.23 31.01 0.98
C PHE A 400 -1.25 32.13 1.18
N ASP A 401 -1.39 33.03 0.19
CA ASP A 401 -2.29 34.16 0.25
C ASP A 401 -3.56 33.98 -0.60
N THR A 402 -3.48 33.25 -1.72
CA THR A 402 -4.62 33.08 -2.63
C THR A 402 -4.84 31.64 -3.06
N VAL A 403 -6.10 31.32 -3.37
CA VAL A 403 -6.47 29.99 -3.87
C VAL A 403 -5.73 29.63 -5.16
N ASP A 404 -5.58 30.59 -6.08
CA ASP A 404 -4.90 30.33 -7.36
C ASP A 404 -3.42 29.99 -7.15
N GLU A 405 -2.77 30.69 -6.23
CA GLU A 405 -1.40 30.40 -5.83
C GLU A 405 -1.24 28.99 -5.28
N VAL A 406 -2.05 28.62 -4.27
CA VAL A 406 -1.89 27.33 -3.60
C VAL A 406 -2.23 26.16 -4.53
N VAL A 407 -3.22 26.30 -5.40
CA VAL A 407 -3.54 25.29 -6.41
C VAL A 407 -2.37 25.11 -7.38
N ALA A 408 -1.76 26.21 -7.85
CA ALA A 408 -0.59 26.15 -8.72
C ALA A 408 0.59 25.43 -8.03
N LYS A 409 0.88 25.76 -6.77
CA LYS A 409 1.93 25.12 -5.95
C LYS A 409 1.62 23.63 -5.71
N ALA A 410 0.40 23.28 -5.34
CA ALA A 410 -0.01 21.90 -5.13
C ALA A 410 0.19 21.03 -6.38
N ASN A 411 -0.19 21.57 -7.55
CA ASN A 411 -0.12 20.90 -8.84
C ASN A 411 1.28 20.90 -9.48
N ALA A 412 2.22 21.72 -9.02
CA ALA A 412 3.59 21.78 -9.55
C ALA A 412 4.39 20.49 -9.27
N SER A 413 3.96 19.66 -8.31
CA SER A 413 4.56 18.36 -8.01
C SER A 413 4.48 17.40 -9.20
N PRO A 414 5.53 16.59 -9.46
CA PRO A 414 5.47 15.50 -10.44
C PRO A 414 4.55 14.36 -9.98
N PHE A 415 4.14 14.36 -8.72
CA PHE A 415 3.20 13.40 -8.12
C PHE A 415 1.76 13.89 -8.20
N GLY A 416 0.84 12.95 -8.09
CA GLY A 416 -0.60 13.22 -8.07
C GLY A 416 -1.38 12.03 -7.50
N LEU A 417 -1.00 11.57 -6.28
CA LEU A 417 -1.67 10.43 -5.64
C LEU A 417 -2.96 10.89 -4.98
N ALA A 418 -2.85 11.72 -3.97
CA ALA A 418 -4.02 12.27 -3.28
C ALA A 418 -3.81 13.73 -2.85
N GLY A 419 -4.84 14.30 -2.24
CA GLY A 419 -4.82 15.63 -1.63
C GLY A 419 -6.05 15.88 -0.79
N SER A 420 -6.02 16.91 0.06
CA SER A 420 -7.18 17.31 0.85
C SER A 420 -7.36 18.82 0.90
N VAL A 421 -8.62 19.26 1.01
CA VAL A 421 -8.98 20.69 1.11
C VAL A 421 -9.91 20.87 2.28
N TRP A 422 -9.58 21.84 3.14
CA TRP A 422 -10.26 22.11 4.39
C TRP A 422 -10.79 23.53 4.43
N GLY A 423 -12.09 23.72 4.62
CA GLY A 423 -12.71 25.02 4.65
C GLY A 423 -14.09 24.99 5.29
N ARG A 424 -14.48 26.10 5.90
CA ARG A 424 -15.82 26.26 6.52
C ARG A 424 -16.92 26.24 5.46
N ASP A 425 -16.67 26.92 4.32
CA ASP A 425 -17.56 26.87 3.15
C ASP A 425 -17.21 25.61 2.35
N ARG A 426 -18.10 24.61 2.42
CA ARG A 426 -17.94 23.34 1.75
C ARG A 426 -17.90 23.45 0.23
N ASP A 427 -18.71 24.34 -0.35
CA ASP A 427 -18.79 24.49 -1.81
C ASP A 427 -17.54 25.17 -2.35
N ALA A 428 -17.01 26.15 -1.63
CA ALA A 428 -15.71 26.76 -1.95
C ALA A 428 -14.58 25.73 -1.85
N ALA A 429 -14.56 24.90 -0.80
CA ALA A 429 -13.57 23.83 -0.66
C ALA A 429 -13.68 22.77 -1.80
N ILE A 430 -14.90 22.38 -2.21
CA ILE A 430 -15.12 21.51 -3.37
C ILE A 430 -14.62 22.17 -4.67
N ALA A 431 -14.84 23.46 -4.86
CA ALA A 431 -14.37 24.17 -6.04
C ALA A 431 -12.83 24.15 -6.15
N VAL A 432 -12.13 24.29 -5.01
CA VAL A 432 -10.66 24.14 -4.95
C VAL A 432 -10.23 22.70 -5.20
N ALA A 433 -10.87 21.74 -4.56
CA ALA A 433 -10.57 20.31 -4.69
C ALA A 433 -10.64 19.81 -6.15
N LYS A 434 -11.65 20.27 -6.91
CA LYS A 434 -11.81 19.97 -8.35
C LYS A 434 -10.66 20.46 -9.24
N ARG A 435 -9.81 21.34 -8.73
CA ARG A 435 -8.65 21.89 -9.46
C ARG A 435 -7.35 21.14 -9.17
N LEU A 436 -7.36 20.21 -8.18
CA LEU A 436 -6.18 19.42 -7.86
C LEU A 436 -6.01 18.27 -8.87
N GLU A 437 -4.78 18.08 -9.33
CA GLU A 437 -4.40 17.09 -10.34
C GLU A 437 -3.95 15.77 -9.67
N THR A 438 -4.86 15.15 -8.90
CA THR A 438 -4.59 13.92 -8.13
C THR A 438 -5.68 12.89 -8.36
N GLY A 439 -5.39 11.63 -8.09
CA GLY A 439 -6.35 10.53 -8.23
C GLY A 439 -7.46 10.56 -7.19
N THR A 440 -7.13 10.97 -5.95
CA THR A 440 -8.08 11.09 -4.85
C THR A 440 -8.02 12.48 -4.24
N VAL A 441 -9.17 13.10 -3.95
CA VAL A 441 -9.25 14.36 -3.20
C VAL A 441 -10.33 14.27 -2.14
N TRP A 442 -9.96 14.55 -0.90
CA TRP A 442 -10.87 14.65 0.23
C TRP A 442 -11.24 16.12 0.51
N VAL A 443 -12.46 16.36 0.94
CA VAL A 443 -12.94 17.71 1.34
C VAL A 443 -13.49 17.65 2.74
N ASN A 444 -12.85 18.37 3.66
CA ASN A 444 -13.12 18.34 5.11
C ASN A 444 -13.08 16.92 5.68
N GLU A 445 -12.25 16.08 5.09
CA GLU A 445 -12.06 14.68 5.41
C GLU A 445 -10.66 14.25 4.96
N ILE A 446 -10.16 13.12 5.47
CA ILE A 446 -8.90 12.53 5.01
C ILE A 446 -8.85 11.03 5.26
N HIS A 447 -8.14 10.30 4.41
CA HIS A 447 -7.85 8.87 4.50
C HIS A 447 -9.10 7.97 4.54
N ILE A 448 -10.25 8.47 4.06
CA ILE A 448 -11.40 7.61 3.82
C ILE A 448 -11.13 6.75 2.58
N HIS A 449 -11.11 5.47 2.80
CA HIS A 449 -10.97 4.42 1.79
C HIS A 449 -12.09 3.40 1.95
N GLY A 450 -12.34 2.65 0.88
CA GLY A 450 -13.35 1.58 0.90
C GLY A 450 -13.12 0.58 -0.22
N VAL A 451 -13.61 -0.63 -0.04
CA VAL A 451 -13.50 -1.70 -1.05
C VAL A 451 -14.16 -1.29 -2.38
N ASP A 452 -15.17 -0.41 -2.31
CA ASP A 452 -15.90 0.10 -3.46
C ASP A 452 -15.42 1.48 -3.94
N ILE A 453 -14.36 2.03 -3.32
CA ILE A 453 -13.81 3.34 -3.67
C ILE A 453 -12.57 3.13 -4.54
N PRO A 454 -12.62 3.48 -5.84
CA PRO A 454 -11.45 3.38 -6.71
C PRO A 454 -10.28 4.19 -6.18
N PHE A 455 -9.09 3.62 -6.23
CA PHE A 455 -7.85 4.24 -5.77
C PHE A 455 -6.77 4.10 -6.82
N GLY A 456 -6.17 5.21 -7.25
CA GLY A 456 -5.10 5.22 -8.24
C GLY A 456 -4.46 6.59 -8.38
N GLY A 457 -3.17 6.61 -8.68
CA GLY A 457 -2.39 7.84 -8.81
C GLY A 457 -2.41 8.43 -10.23
N HIS A 458 -2.38 9.76 -10.30
CA HIS A 458 -2.11 10.51 -11.53
C HIS A 458 -0.62 10.80 -11.66
N LYS A 459 -0.20 11.34 -12.82
CA LYS A 459 1.19 11.74 -13.11
C LYS A 459 2.17 10.59 -12.82
N GLN A 460 3.21 10.84 -12.00
CA GLN A 460 4.21 9.82 -11.64
C GLN A 460 3.85 9.02 -10.38
N SER A 461 2.63 9.20 -9.85
CA SER A 461 2.14 8.43 -8.71
C SER A 461 1.52 7.10 -9.09
N GLY A 462 1.19 6.87 -10.35
CA GLY A 462 0.69 5.56 -10.73
C GLY A 462 0.08 5.46 -12.12
N MET A 463 -0.42 4.26 -12.40
CA MET A 463 -1.18 3.91 -13.59
C MET A 463 -2.10 2.73 -13.27
N GLY A 464 -3.33 2.77 -13.75
CA GLY A 464 -4.37 1.83 -13.38
C GLY A 464 -5.01 2.20 -12.04
N VAL A 465 -5.88 1.33 -11.54
CA VAL A 465 -6.71 1.57 -10.36
C VAL A 465 -6.76 0.31 -9.51
N GLU A 466 -6.75 0.46 -8.20
CA GLU A 466 -7.08 -0.58 -7.22
C GLU A 466 -8.44 -0.26 -6.58
N ASN A 467 -9.10 -1.27 -6.02
CA ASN A 467 -10.43 -1.20 -5.41
C ASN A 467 -11.57 -0.74 -6.36
N GLY A 468 -12.79 -0.85 -5.88
CA GLY A 468 -13.98 -0.56 -6.66
C GLY A 468 -14.21 -1.55 -7.81
N ARG A 469 -15.25 -1.28 -8.60
CA ARG A 469 -15.55 -2.02 -9.82
C ARG A 469 -14.39 -1.91 -10.82
N GLU A 470 -13.81 -0.72 -10.92
CA GLU A 470 -12.68 -0.41 -11.79
C GLU A 470 -11.45 -1.24 -11.42
N GLY A 471 -11.11 -1.34 -10.13
CA GLY A 471 -10.00 -2.15 -9.64
C GLY A 471 -10.19 -3.65 -9.88
N LEU A 472 -11.42 -4.16 -9.75
CA LEU A 472 -11.74 -5.54 -10.14
C LEU A 472 -11.57 -5.74 -11.65
N ALA A 473 -12.02 -4.80 -12.46
CA ALA A 473 -11.91 -4.85 -13.92
C ALA A 473 -10.45 -4.87 -14.41
N GLU A 474 -9.53 -4.24 -13.67
CA GLU A 474 -8.09 -4.29 -13.94
C GLU A 474 -7.49 -5.72 -13.93
N PHE A 475 -8.16 -6.68 -13.28
CA PHE A 475 -7.78 -8.09 -13.26
C PHE A 475 -8.48 -8.93 -14.32
N THR A 476 -9.16 -8.31 -15.29
CA THR A 476 -9.95 -9.02 -16.32
C THR A 476 -9.69 -8.49 -17.72
N ASN A 477 -10.02 -9.31 -18.72
CA ASN A 477 -10.22 -8.87 -20.09
C ASN A 477 -11.69 -8.61 -20.34
N THR A 478 -12.02 -7.47 -20.93
CA THR A 478 -13.35 -7.24 -21.49
C THR A 478 -13.55 -8.11 -22.72
N LYS A 479 -14.64 -8.87 -22.77
CA LYS A 479 -14.98 -9.72 -23.90
C LYS A 479 -16.42 -9.47 -24.34
N THR A 480 -16.61 -9.06 -25.57
CA THR A 480 -17.93 -8.80 -26.13
C THR A 480 -18.44 -10.03 -26.86
N TYR A 481 -19.66 -10.43 -26.56
CA TYR A 481 -20.42 -11.44 -27.28
C TYR A 481 -21.55 -10.78 -28.05
N MET A 482 -21.77 -11.25 -29.27
CA MET A 482 -22.90 -10.87 -30.11
C MET A 482 -23.61 -12.15 -30.52
N PHE A 483 -24.88 -12.27 -30.12
CA PHE A 483 -25.70 -13.44 -30.42
C PHE A 483 -26.82 -13.05 -31.38
N HIS A 484 -27.00 -13.77 -32.46
CA HIS A 484 -28.16 -13.65 -33.32
C HIS A 484 -29.33 -14.37 -32.63
N LYS A 485 -30.52 -13.77 -32.63
CA LYS A 485 -31.75 -14.34 -32.06
C LYS A 485 -32.44 -15.28 -33.00
#